data_84d818ea56da6badce45913f84320bea
#
_entry.id   84d818ea56da6badce45913f84320bea
#
_cell.length_a   1.000
_cell.length_b   1.000
_cell.length_c   1.000
_cell.angle_alpha   90.00
_cell.angle_beta   90.00
_cell.angle_gamma   90.00
#
_symmetry.space_group_name_H-M   'P 1'
#
loop_
_entity.id
_entity.type
_entity.pdbx_description
1 polymer ?
#
loop_
_entity_poly.entity_id
_entity_poly.type
_entity_poly.pdbx_seq_one_letter_code
_entity_poly.pdbx_strand_id
1 'polypeptide(L)'
;MVEVVRHSRRAPAFGIIRERDHLNRMFLEQLHREDYRHRTAIDIGTGTGRVVWEIAPRAHRVIGVDKDERRLMDARAYAGIRGFGRVSFIRGDAETTAWNAWHPEPFDFVTAHLCMSEAIIFRASRHLRPDGKLILGTHHKDQWRENGRGSGHSFTEDEIRDLIVENGFELEFLGVDTTIVECADLVDAERVLGPTLVRKWVGDGRWEGLADSFEAGTRQITLSLIVAKARKLAHGPVSD
;
A
#
# COMPACT_ATOMS: atom_id res chain seq x y z
N MET A 1 -24.22 0.82 1.61
CA MET A 1 -23.06 1.31 0.80
C MET A 1 -22.08 1.96 1.78
N VAL A 2 -20.80 1.58 1.76
CA VAL A 2 -19.78 2.19 2.63
C VAL A 2 -19.49 3.60 2.13
N GLU A 3 -19.60 4.59 3.03
CA GLU A 3 -19.25 5.98 2.72
C GLU A 3 -17.73 6.15 2.59
N VAL A 4 -17.29 6.98 1.65
CA VAL A 4 -15.87 7.27 1.45
C VAL A 4 -15.41 8.33 2.46
N VAL A 5 -14.51 7.96 3.34
CA VAL A 5 -13.85 8.88 4.27
C VAL A 5 -12.78 9.67 3.54
N ARG A 6 -12.83 11.00 3.60
CA ARG A 6 -11.84 11.86 2.93
C ARG A 6 -11.08 12.71 3.93
N HIS A 7 -9.76 12.57 3.93
CA HIS A 7 -8.86 13.48 4.62
C HIS A 7 -8.08 14.29 3.60
N SER A 8 -7.97 15.59 3.82
CA SER A 8 -7.14 16.46 3.01
C SER A 8 -6.43 17.47 3.89
N ARG A 9 -5.12 17.62 3.69
CA ARG A 9 -4.29 18.59 4.41
C ARG A 9 -3.30 19.27 3.47
N ARG A 10 -2.81 20.45 3.89
CA ARG A 10 -1.61 21.06 3.32
C ARG A 10 -0.45 20.93 4.28
N ALA A 11 0.74 20.73 3.75
CA ALA A 11 1.95 20.60 4.55
C ALA A 11 3.16 21.17 3.80
N PRO A 12 4.12 21.81 4.49
CA PRO A 12 5.39 22.21 3.88
C PRO A 12 6.24 20.97 3.54
N ALA A 13 7.06 21.09 2.48
CA ALA A 13 7.94 20.02 2.01
C ALA A 13 8.78 19.40 3.14
N PHE A 14 9.34 20.22 4.02
CA PHE A 14 10.17 19.77 5.15
C PHE A 14 9.44 18.79 6.11
N GLY A 15 8.16 19.02 6.37
CA GLY A 15 7.35 18.13 7.22
C GLY A 15 7.20 16.75 6.58
N ILE A 16 6.90 16.70 5.29
CA ILE A 16 6.70 15.45 4.55
C ILE A 16 8.00 14.63 4.42
N ILE A 17 9.14 15.28 4.23
CA ILE A 17 10.43 14.57 4.16
C ILE A 17 10.68 13.76 5.45
N ARG A 18 10.28 14.27 6.61
CA ARG A 18 10.40 13.55 7.89
C ARG A 18 9.42 12.39 8.03
N GLU A 19 8.26 12.48 7.41
CA GLU A 19 7.20 11.46 7.46
C GLU A 19 7.35 10.37 6.37
N ARG A 20 8.23 10.56 5.39
CA ARG A 20 8.32 9.72 4.18
C ARG A 20 8.46 8.21 4.45
N ASP A 21 9.12 7.84 5.53
CA ASP A 21 9.35 6.45 5.89
C ASP A 21 8.22 5.85 6.77
N HIS A 22 7.23 6.65 7.14
CA HIS A 22 6.09 6.19 7.91
C HIS A 22 5.02 5.56 7.03
N LEU A 23 4.27 4.62 7.58
CA LEU A 23 3.05 4.14 6.96
C LEU A 23 1.98 5.23 7.00
N ASN A 24 1.11 5.24 5.99
CA ASN A 24 -0.03 6.14 5.99
C ASN A 24 -0.87 5.95 7.25
N ARG A 25 -1.28 7.06 7.90
CA ARG A 25 -2.00 7.03 9.17
C ARG A 25 -3.33 6.29 9.08
N MET A 26 -4.10 6.56 8.04
CA MET A 26 -5.40 5.92 7.81
C MET A 26 -5.24 4.40 7.64
N PHE A 27 -4.19 3.95 6.93
CA PHE A 27 -3.84 2.54 6.79
C PHE A 27 -3.47 1.91 8.14
N LEU A 28 -2.64 2.57 8.95
CA LEU A 28 -2.29 2.13 10.30
C LEU A 28 -3.52 1.98 11.21
N GLU A 29 -4.45 2.93 11.15
CA GLU A 29 -5.70 2.88 11.91
C GLU A 29 -6.51 1.64 11.54
N GLN A 30 -6.57 1.24 10.26
CA GLN A 30 -7.26 0.02 9.86
C GLN A 30 -6.53 -1.24 10.33
N LEU A 31 -5.19 -1.27 10.27
CA LEU A 31 -4.40 -2.37 10.83
C LEU A 31 -4.62 -2.53 12.34
N HIS A 32 -4.63 -1.43 13.10
CA HIS A 32 -4.70 -1.48 14.55
C HIS A 32 -6.09 -1.82 15.10
N ARG A 33 -7.13 -1.72 14.28
CA ARG A 33 -8.50 -2.14 14.65
C ARG A 33 -8.69 -3.65 14.65
N GLU A 34 -7.76 -4.41 14.06
CA GLU A 34 -7.90 -5.86 13.92
C GLU A 34 -7.23 -6.64 15.07
N ASP A 35 -7.79 -7.79 15.39
CA ASP A 35 -7.23 -8.74 16.36
C ASP A 35 -6.40 -9.81 15.63
N TYR A 36 -5.08 -9.72 15.77
CA TYR A 36 -4.13 -10.65 15.16
C TYR A 36 -3.78 -11.85 16.05
N ARG A 37 -4.29 -11.94 17.29
CA ARG A 37 -3.98 -13.05 18.18
C ARG A 37 -4.43 -14.37 17.57
N HIS A 38 -3.52 -15.35 17.58
CA HIS A 38 -3.72 -16.67 16.96
C HIS A 38 -4.00 -16.64 15.45
N ARG A 39 -3.63 -15.56 14.76
CA ARG A 39 -3.89 -15.35 13.34
C ARG A 39 -2.60 -15.38 12.51
N THR A 40 -2.74 -15.81 11.27
CA THR A 40 -1.67 -15.80 10.26
C THR A 40 -1.93 -14.68 9.25
N ALA A 41 -0.96 -13.79 9.10
CA ALA A 41 -1.02 -12.69 8.14
C ALA A 41 0.04 -12.84 7.05
N ILE A 42 -0.27 -12.37 5.86
CA ILE A 42 0.70 -12.18 4.77
C ILE A 42 0.71 -10.71 4.35
N ASP A 43 1.92 -10.15 4.20
CA ASP A 43 2.14 -8.78 3.73
C ASP A 43 2.79 -8.81 2.35
N ILE A 44 2.08 -8.30 1.35
CA ILE A 44 2.49 -8.29 -0.06
C ILE A 44 3.21 -6.99 -0.40
N GLY A 45 4.38 -7.11 -1.04
CA GLY A 45 5.27 -5.97 -1.27
C GLY A 45 5.86 -5.44 0.03
N THR A 46 6.23 -6.36 0.91
CA THR A 46 6.63 -6.04 2.30
C THR A 46 7.84 -5.11 2.41
N GLY A 47 8.69 -5.06 1.39
CA GLY A 47 9.91 -4.27 1.39
C GLY A 47 10.80 -4.60 2.59
N THR A 48 11.10 -3.58 3.40
CA THR A 48 11.86 -3.71 4.66
C THR A 48 11.01 -4.12 5.86
N GLY A 49 9.76 -4.54 5.64
CA GLY A 49 8.88 -5.10 6.67
C GLY A 49 8.07 -4.08 7.48
N ARG A 50 7.88 -2.85 7.01
CA ARG A 50 7.18 -1.80 7.79
C ARG A 50 5.82 -2.23 8.30
N VAL A 51 4.99 -2.86 7.46
CA VAL A 51 3.67 -3.38 7.86
C VAL A 51 3.83 -4.58 8.79
N VAL A 52 4.79 -5.46 8.49
CA VAL A 52 5.09 -6.64 9.33
C VAL A 52 5.39 -6.24 10.77
N TRP A 53 6.15 -5.16 11.00
CA TRP A 53 6.51 -4.71 12.35
C TRP A 53 5.31 -4.23 13.17
N GLU A 54 4.27 -3.72 12.52
CA GLU A 54 3.02 -3.32 13.17
C GLU A 54 2.18 -4.54 13.60
N ILE A 55 2.25 -5.65 12.87
CA ILE A 55 1.44 -6.85 13.07
C ILE A 55 2.15 -7.87 13.96
N ALA A 56 3.45 -8.09 13.76
CA ALA A 56 4.23 -9.17 14.35
C ALA A 56 4.16 -9.28 15.88
N PRO A 57 4.12 -8.19 16.67
CA PRO A 57 4.02 -8.28 18.13
C PRO A 57 2.74 -8.96 18.62
N ARG A 58 1.69 -8.99 17.79
CA ARG A 58 0.35 -9.47 18.16
C ARG A 58 -0.06 -10.73 17.40
N ALA A 59 0.56 -11.03 16.25
CA ALA A 59 0.19 -12.13 15.38
C ALA A 59 0.79 -13.47 15.82
N HIS A 60 0.10 -14.57 15.46
CA HIS A 60 0.66 -15.91 15.59
C HIS A 60 1.79 -16.13 14.58
N ARG A 61 1.60 -15.67 13.34
CA ARG A 61 2.59 -15.78 12.26
C ARG A 61 2.42 -14.63 11.28
N VAL A 62 3.54 -14.09 10.79
CA VAL A 62 3.53 -13.10 9.70
C VAL A 62 4.51 -13.52 8.61
N ILE A 63 4.06 -13.48 7.37
CA ILE A 63 4.87 -13.77 6.19
C ILE A 63 4.95 -12.48 5.36
N GLY A 64 6.14 -11.93 5.19
CA GLY A 64 6.38 -10.82 4.27
C GLY A 64 6.87 -11.34 2.91
N VAL A 65 6.30 -10.87 1.82
CA VAL A 65 6.68 -11.26 0.46
C VAL A 65 7.08 -10.03 -0.34
N ASP A 66 8.22 -10.09 -1.03
CA ASP A 66 8.69 -9.04 -1.94
C ASP A 66 9.53 -9.64 -3.07
N LYS A 67 9.58 -8.94 -4.22
CA LYS A 67 10.46 -9.29 -5.35
C LYS A 67 11.92 -8.89 -5.09
N ASP A 68 12.13 -7.84 -4.27
CA ASP A 68 13.43 -7.23 -3.99
C ASP A 68 14.16 -7.93 -2.84
N GLU A 69 15.09 -8.80 -3.18
CA GLU A 69 15.89 -9.53 -2.19
C GLU A 69 16.71 -8.62 -1.28
N ARG A 70 17.17 -7.45 -1.76
CA ARG A 70 17.96 -6.52 -0.93
C ARG A 70 17.11 -6.00 0.23
N ARG A 71 15.87 -5.60 -0.06
CA ARG A 71 14.93 -5.15 0.98
C ARG A 71 14.59 -6.27 1.96
N LEU A 72 14.44 -7.50 1.47
CA LEU A 72 14.18 -8.66 2.33
C LEU A 72 15.39 -9.00 3.23
N MET A 73 16.62 -8.79 2.76
CA MET A 73 17.81 -8.93 3.61
C MET A 73 17.77 -7.97 4.80
N ASP A 74 17.44 -6.70 4.57
CA ASP A 74 17.29 -5.71 5.63
C ASP A 74 16.17 -6.10 6.61
N ALA A 75 15.05 -6.58 6.09
CA ALA A 75 13.92 -7.04 6.90
C ALA A 75 14.32 -8.26 7.78
N ARG A 76 15.00 -9.25 7.21
CA ARG A 76 15.48 -10.43 7.97
C ARG A 76 16.48 -10.03 9.06
N ALA A 77 17.41 -9.14 8.75
CA ALA A 77 18.37 -8.62 9.72
C ALA A 77 17.66 -7.94 10.90
N TYR A 78 16.67 -7.09 10.61
CA TYR A 78 15.87 -6.42 11.63
C TYR A 78 15.07 -7.42 12.48
N ALA A 79 14.43 -8.43 11.87
CA ALA A 79 13.71 -9.48 12.58
C ALA A 79 14.61 -10.24 13.55
N GLY A 80 15.84 -10.57 13.13
CA GLY A 80 16.85 -11.23 13.97
C GLY A 80 17.22 -10.38 15.18
N ILE A 81 17.49 -9.08 14.99
CA ILE A 81 17.83 -8.17 16.07
C ILE A 81 16.68 -8.03 17.09
N ARG A 82 15.44 -8.02 16.62
CA ARG A 82 14.24 -7.84 17.46
C ARG A 82 13.70 -9.15 18.05
N GLY A 83 14.25 -10.29 17.66
CA GLY A 83 13.84 -11.61 18.17
C GLY A 83 12.45 -12.05 17.68
N PHE A 84 12.00 -11.60 16.50
CA PHE A 84 10.71 -11.98 15.93
C PHE A 84 10.76 -13.39 15.33
N GLY A 85 10.73 -14.44 16.15
CA GLY A 85 10.81 -15.85 15.71
C GLY A 85 9.61 -16.38 14.91
N ARG A 86 8.51 -15.61 14.84
CA ARG A 86 7.28 -15.99 14.11
C ARG A 86 7.09 -15.20 12.82
N VAL A 87 8.12 -14.49 12.38
CA VAL A 87 8.15 -13.73 11.13
C VAL A 87 9.02 -14.45 10.12
N SER A 88 8.57 -14.54 8.88
CA SER A 88 9.38 -15.04 7.78
C SER A 88 9.29 -14.11 6.58
N PHE A 89 10.37 -14.02 5.81
CA PHE A 89 10.44 -13.19 4.61
C PHE A 89 10.80 -14.07 3.41
N ILE A 90 9.96 -14.00 2.37
CA ILE A 90 10.05 -14.86 1.19
C ILE A 90 10.21 -13.98 -0.04
N ARG A 91 11.22 -14.29 -0.86
CA ARG A 91 11.32 -13.66 -2.18
C ARG A 91 10.31 -14.32 -3.10
N GLY A 92 9.44 -13.49 -3.70
CA GLY A 92 8.42 -13.97 -4.61
C GLY A 92 7.67 -12.85 -5.33
N ASP A 93 7.10 -13.21 -6.46
CA ASP A 93 6.18 -12.36 -7.20
C ASP A 93 4.75 -12.73 -6.82
N ALA A 94 4.07 -11.84 -6.09
CA ALA A 94 2.71 -12.08 -5.60
C ALA A 94 1.67 -12.12 -6.73
N GLU A 95 1.98 -11.61 -7.91
CA GLU A 95 1.08 -11.64 -9.05
C GLU A 95 1.12 -12.97 -9.82
N THR A 96 2.26 -13.66 -9.80
CA THR A 96 2.46 -14.86 -10.61
C THR A 96 2.63 -16.14 -9.80
N THR A 97 3.20 -16.05 -8.58
CA THR A 97 3.43 -17.23 -7.74
C THR A 97 2.13 -17.66 -7.05
N ALA A 98 1.90 -18.96 -6.95
CA ALA A 98 0.80 -19.51 -6.15
C ALA A 98 1.11 -19.36 -4.65
N TRP A 99 0.25 -18.68 -3.90
CA TRP A 99 0.52 -18.34 -2.49
C TRP A 99 0.50 -19.53 -1.54
N ASN A 100 -0.15 -20.65 -1.92
CA ASN A 100 -0.08 -21.90 -1.18
C ASN A 100 1.34 -22.53 -1.15
N ALA A 101 2.24 -22.13 -2.06
CA ALA A 101 3.66 -22.47 -1.99
C ALA A 101 4.37 -21.76 -0.81
N TRP A 102 3.84 -20.65 -0.33
CA TRP A 102 4.38 -19.90 0.80
C TRP A 102 3.76 -20.34 2.14
N HIS A 103 2.49 -20.70 2.09
CA HIS A 103 1.75 -21.22 3.23
C HIS A 103 0.60 -22.10 2.75
N PRO A 104 0.49 -23.37 3.20
CA PRO A 104 -0.51 -24.30 2.68
C PRO A 104 -1.94 -23.95 3.12
N GLU A 105 -2.09 -23.34 4.30
CA GLU A 105 -3.38 -22.99 4.85
C GLU A 105 -3.82 -21.57 4.42
N PRO A 106 -5.13 -21.32 4.33
CA PRO A 106 -5.62 -19.97 4.06
C PRO A 106 -5.21 -18.96 5.13
N PHE A 107 -4.95 -17.73 4.71
CA PHE A 107 -4.59 -16.63 5.59
C PHE A 107 -5.81 -16.04 6.32
N ASP A 108 -5.58 -15.49 7.50
CA ASP A 108 -6.55 -14.65 8.21
C ASP A 108 -6.54 -13.22 7.69
N PHE A 109 -5.34 -12.71 7.37
CA PHE A 109 -5.12 -11.35 6.91
C PHE A 109 -4.21 -11.33 5.69
N VAL A 110 -4.58 -10.53 4.71
CA VAL A 110 -3.71 -10.08 3.62
C VAL A 110 -3.57 -8.57 3.73
N THR A 111 -2.33 -8.11 3.78
CA THR A 111 -2.02 -6.67 3.75
C THR A 111 -1.19 -6.34 2.51
N ALA A 112 -1.38 -5.14 1.96
CA ALA A 112 -0.56 -4.61 0.88
C ALA A 112 -0.52 -3.07 0.97
N HIS A 113 0.66 -2.50 1.14
CA HIS A 113 0.82 -1.05 1.21
C HIS A 113 1.71 -0.57 0.07
N LEU A 114 1.14 0.21 -0.86
CA LEU A 114 1.81 0.69 -2.09
C LEU A 114 2.30 -0.43 -3.02
N CYS A 115 1.70 -1.61 -2.89
CA CYS A 115 1.96 -2.77 -3.74
C CYS A 115 0.62 -3.43 -4.04
N MET A 116 -0.15 -2.86 -4.97
CA MET A 116 -1.50 -3.31 -5.28
C MET A 116 -1.70 -3.41 -6.79
N SER A 117 -2.34 -4.49 -7.22
CA SER A 117 -2.87 -4.71 -8.55
C SER A 117 -4.14 -5.54 -8.49
N GLU A 118 -4.90 -5.60 -9.56
CA GLU A 118 -6.08 -6.47 -9.70
C GLU A 118 -5.72 -7.95 -9.43
N ALA A 119 -4.57 -8.40 -9.92
CA ALA A 119 -4.08 -9.76 -9.70
C ALA A 119 -3.86 -10.06 -8.20
N ILE A 120 -3.40 -9.09 -7.42
CA ILE A 120 -3.20 -9.26 -5.97
C ILE A 120 -4.54 -9.37 -5.26
N ILE A 121 -5.55 -8.56 -5.61
CA ILE A 121 -6.91 -8.65 -5.04
C ILE A 121 -7.51 -10.03 -5.38
N PHE A 122 -7.44 -10.45 -6.64
CA PHE A 122 -7.90 -11.77 -7.09
C PHE A 122 -7.23 -12.89 -6.30
N ARG A 123 -5.90 -12.85 -6.12
CA ARG A 123 -5.18 -13.88 -5.36
C ARG A 123 -5.53 -13.84 -3.88
N ALA A 124 -5.67 -12.66 -3.28
CA ALA A 124 -6.13 -12.52 -1.90
C ALA A 124 -7.50 -13.20 -1.71
N SER A 125 -8.41 -13.06 -2.69
CA SER A 125 -9.72 -13.70 -2.63
C SER A 125 -9.65 -15.23 -2.63
N ARG A 126 -8.62 -15.83 -3.21
CA ARG A 126 -8.42 -17.29 -3.29
C ARG A 126 -7.68 -17.87 -2.09
N HIS A 127 -6.93 -17.03 -1.37
CA HIS A 127 -6.05 -17.50 -0.30
C HIS A 127 -6.43 -16.98 1.10
N LEU A 128 -7.41 -16.08 1.19
CA LEU A 128 -8.05 -15.73 2.46
C LEU A 128 -9.12 -16.76 2.80
N ARG A 129 -9.20 -17.11 4.08
CA ARG A 129 -10.33 -17.89 4.60
C ARG A 129 -11.63 -17.07 4.57
N PRO A 130 -12.81 -17.69 4.67
CA PRO A 130 -14.04 -16.96 4.97
C PRO A 130 -13.85 -16.05 6.19
N ASP A 131 -14.42 -14.85 6.14
CA ASP A 131 -14.25 -13.78 7.13
C ASP A 131 -12.82 -13.24 7.33
N GLY A 132 -11.84 -13.73 6.55
CA GLY A 132 -10.51 -13.15 6.50
C GLY A 132 -10.52 -11.72 5.92
N LYS A 133 -9.54 -10.92 6.28
CA LYS A 133 -9.49 -9.48 5.93
C LYS A 133 -8.41 -9.17 4.92
N LEU A 134 -8.79 -8.35 3.94
CA LEU A 134 -7.88 -7.66 3.04
C LEU A 134 -7.77 -6.20 3.49
N ILE A 135 -6.54 -5.72 3.76
CA ILE A 135 -6.27 -4.32 4.11
C ILE A 135 -5.24 -3.79 3.11
N LEU A 136 -5.61 -2.82 2.32
CA LEU A 136 -4.77 -2.28 1.27
C LEU A 136 -4.60 -0.77 1.34
N GLY A 137 -3.44 -0.30 0.90
CA GLY A 137 -3.14 1.10 0.61
C GLY A 137 -2.54 1.22 -0.79
N THR A 138 -3.15 2.02 -1.66
CA THR A 138 -2.69 2.21 -3.05
C THR A 138 -2.75 3.66 -3.46
N HIS A 139 -2.12 4.02 -4.58
CA HIS A 139 -2.18 5.38 -5.10
C HIS A 139 -3.58 5.71 -5.61
N HIS A 140 -4.08 6.88 -5.23
CA HIS A 140 -5.25 7.50 -5.83
C HIS A 140 -4.90 8.13 -7.20
N LYS A 141 -5.88 8.33 -8.09
CA LYS A 141 -5.68 8.99 -9.40
C LYS A 141 -5.04 10.37 -9.31
N ASP A 142 -5.27 11.10 -8.22
CA ASP A 142 -4.66 12.41 -7.99
C ASP A 142 -3.20 12.35 -7.52
N GLN A 143 -2.64 11.17 -7.27
CA GLN A 143 -1.24 11.02 -6.86
C GLN A 143 -0.32 11.61 -7.93
N TRP A 144 0.43 12.67 -7.54
CA TRP A 144 1.40 13.36 -8.41
C TRP A 144 0.80 13.98 -9.67
N ARG A 145 -0.45 14.45 -9.62
CA ARG A 145 -1.16 15.02 -10.78
C ARG A 145 -0.41 16.18 -11.45
N GLU A 146 0.44 16.89 -10.69
CA GLU A 146 1.22 18.03 -11.17
C GLU A 146 2.30 17.63 -12.20
N ASN A 147 2.68 16.36 -12.29
CA ASN A 147 3.63 15.87 -13.31
C ASN A 147 2.97 15.62 -14.68
N GLY A 148 1.67 15.92 -14.83
CA GLY A 148 0.90 15.77 -16.08
C GLY A 148 0.49 14.34 -16.43
N ARG A 149 1.02 13.30 -15.74
CA ARG A 149 0.72 11.88 -16.00
C ARG A 149 0.27 11.12 -14.76
N GLY A 150 0.42 11.71 -13.58
CA GLY A 150 0.09 11.07 -12.32
C GLY A 150 0.93 9.84 -11.98
N SER A 151 0.37 8.91 -11.23
CA SER A 151 0.96 7.60 -10.95
C SER A 151 0.52 6.57 -11.99
N GLY A 152 1.44 5.74 -12.49
CA GLY A 152 1.13 4.69 -13.47
C GLY A 152 0.31 3.51 -12.91
N HIS A 153 0.21 3.38 -11.59
CA HIS A 153 -0.61 2.38 -10.88
C HIS A 153 -1.44 3.12 -9.85
N SER A 154 -2.58 3.63 -10.27
CA SER A 154 -3.48 4.43 -9.44
C SER A 154 -4.93 4.11 -9.79
N PHE A 155 -5.79 4.23 -8.78
CA PHE A 155 -7.20 3.88 -8.87
C PHE A 155 -8.07 5.06 -8.41
N THR A 156 -9.31 5.08 -8.85
CA THR A 156 -10.40 5.82 -8.22
C THR A 156 -11.01 4.99 -7.10
N GLU A 157 -11.84 5.61 -6.26
CA GLU A 157 -12.58 4.90 -5.21
C GLU A 157 -13.55 3.88 -5.79
N ASP A 158 -14.18 4.21 -6.91
CA ASP A 158 -15.15 3.32 -7.57
C ASP A 158 -14.43 2.11 -8.18
N GLU A 159 -13.30 2.30 -8.85
CA GLU A 159 -12.48 1.19 -9.37
C GLU A 159 -12.05 0.22 -8.25
N ILE A 160 -11.61 0.72 -7.08
CA ILE A 160 -11.24 -0.13 -5.94
C ILE A 160 -12.47 -0.83 -5.35
N ARG A 161 -13.60 -0.13 -5.23
CA ARG A 161 -14.85 -0.71 -4.73
C ARG A 161 -15.30 -1.88 -5.62
N ASP A 162 -15.34 -1.66 -6.92
CA ASP A 162 -15.79 -2.65 -7.89
C ASP A 162 -14.89 -3.88 -7.87
N LEU A 163 -13.56 -3.68 -7.92
CA LEU A 163 -12.58 -4.77 -7.81
C LEU A 163 -12.74 -5.59 -6.53
N ILE A 164 -13.00 -4.96 -5.39
CA ILE A 164 -13.22 -5.63 -4.11
C ILE A 164 -14.49 -6.48 -4.16
N VAL A 165 -15.61 -5.90 -4.63
CA VAL A 165 -16.92 -6.58 -4.68
C VAL A 165 -16.91 -7.73 -5.69
N GLU A 166 -16.40 -7.51 -6.90
CA GLU A 166 -16.29 -8.52 -7.95
C GLU A 166 -15.43 -9.72 -7.55
N ASN A 167 -14.47 -9.52 -6.65
CA ASN A 167 -13.62 -10.60 -6.12
C ASN A 167 -14.21 -11.28 -4.87
N GLY A 168 -15.48 -11.05 -4.53
CA GLY A 168 -16.18 -11.73 -3.45
C GLY A 168 -15.83 -11.24 -2.06
N PHE A 169 -15.53 -9.95 -1.94
CA PHE A 169 -15.36 -9.29 -0.67
C PHE A 169 -16.53 -8.36 -0.35
N GLU A 170 -16.78 -8.18 0.93
CA GLU A 170 -17.60 -7.09 1.46
C GLU A 170 -16.67 -5.96 1.89
N LEU A 171 -16.87 -4.78 1.33
CA LEU A 171 -16.13 -3.58 1.70
C LEU A 171 -16.55 -3.11 3.09
N GLU A 172 -15.59 -2.94 4.02
CA GLU A 172 -15.83 -2.46 5.40
C GLU A 172 -15.36 -1.01 5.60
N PHE A 173 -14.35 -0.60 4.83
CA PHE A 173 -13.80 0.74 4.90
C PHE A 173 -13.24 1.15 3.54
N LEU A 174 -13.48 2.40 3.16
CA LEU A 174 -12.87 3.04 2.01
C LEU A 174 -12.55 4.50 2.36
N GLY A 175 -11.31 4.90 2.18
CA GLY A 175 -10.90 6.26 2.46
C GLY A 175 -9.84 6.77 1.51
N VAL A 176 -9.82 8.08 1.31
CA VAL A 176 -8.81 8.81 0.53
C VAL A 176 -8.10 9.79 1.44
N ASP A 177 -6.78 9.66 1.53
CA ASP A 177 -5.92 10.55 2.30
C ASP A 177 -5.03 11.35 1.34
N THR A 178 -5.28 12.66 1.26
CA THR A 178 -4.59 13.57 0.34
C THR A 178 -3.78 14.60 1.13
N THR A 179 -2.50 14.71 0.81
CA THR A 179 -1.63 15.79 1.29
C THR A 179 -1.14 16.62 0.12
N ILE A 180 -1.45 17.90 0.11
CA ILE A 180 -0.89 18.88 -0.83
C ILE A 180 0.39 19.42 -0.19
N VAL A 181 1.53 19.04 -0.76
CA VAL A 181 2.86 19.44 -0.29
C VAL A 181 3.26 20.72 -0.97
N GLU A 182 3.42 21.79 -0.19
CA GLU A 182 3.88 23.08 -0.69
C GLU A 182 5.41 23.08 -0.79
N CYS A 183 5.93 23.36 -1.98
CA CYS A 183 7.34 23.42 -2.31
C CYS A 183 7.75 24.84 -2.66
N ALA A 184 8.88 25.32 -2.15
CA ALA A 184 9.40 26.63 -2.55
C ALA A 184 9.91 26.61 -4.00
N ASP A 185 10.53 25.49 -4.39
CA ASP A 185 11.15 25.28 -5.70
C ASP A 185 11.23 23.79 -6.04
N LEU A 186 11.84 23.48 -7.19
CA LEU A 186 12.05 22.08 -7.65
C LEU A 186 13.05 21.31 -6.76
N VAL A 187 13.90 21.99 -5.99
CA VAL A 187 14.82 21.31 -5.05
C VAL A 187 14.03 20.74 -3.89
N ASP A 188 13.03 21.47 -3.40
CA ASP A 188 12.11 20.94 -2.39
C ASP A 188 11.29 19.77 -2.94
N ALA A 189 10.82 19.89 -4.18
CA ALA A 189 10.11 18.80 -4.87
C ALA A 189 10.97 17.53 -5.00
N GLU A 190 12.23 17.67 -5.39
CA GLU A 190 13.21 16.57 -5.46
C GLU A 190 13.37 15.88 -4.10
N ARG A 191 13.52 16.66 -3.04
CA ARG A 191 13.64 16.14 -1.67
C ARG A 191 12.41 15.36 -1.22
N VAL A 192 11.22 15.86 -1.54
CA VAL A 192 9.92 15.18 -1.24
C VAL A 192 9.82 13.87 -1.98
N LEU A 193 10.10 13.85 -3.28
CA LEU A 193 10.00 12.67 -4.14
C LEU A 193 11.12 11.64 -3.88
N GLY A 194 12.31 12.14 -3.57
CA GLY A 194 13.51 11.35 -3.36
C GLY A 194 14.20 10.92 -4.66
N PRO A 195 15.51 10.61 -4.58
CA PRO A 195 16.38 10.49 -5.76
C PRO A 195 16.00 9.34 -6.69
N THR A 196 15.46 8.26 -6.16
CA THR A 196 15.05 7.10 -6.98
C THR A 196 13.87 7.44 -7.87
N LEU A 197 12.87 8.13 -7.33
CA LEU A 197 11.67 8.50 -8.07
C LEU A 197 11.97 9.61 -9.09
N VAL A 198 12.76 10.60 -8.69
CA VAL A 198 13.22 11.69 -9.59
C VAL A 198 13.97 11.12 -10.79
N ARG A 199 14.92 10.20 -10.59
CA ARG A 199 15.65 9.56 -11.69
C ARG A 199 14.70 8.84 -12.67
N LYS A 200 13.67 8.15 -12.14
CA LYS A 200 12.66 7.51 -12.99
C LYS A 200 11.87 8.55 -13.78
N TRP A 201 11.48 9.66 -13.16
CA TRP A 201 10.70 10.72 -13.79
C TRP A 201 11.47 11.49 -14.87
N VAL A 202 12.77 11.72 -14.66
CA VAL A 202 13.66 12.27 -15.70
C VAL A 202 13.70 11.34 -16.91
N GLY A 203 13.74 10.02 -16.68
CA GLY A 203 13.78 9.04 -17.78
C GLY A 203 12.48 8.88 -18.56
N ASP A 204 11.33 9.27 -18.00
CA ASP A 204 10.02 9.07 -18.63
C ASP A 204 9.24 10.38 -18.88
N GLY A 205 9.86 11.55 -18.69
CA GLY A 205 9.30 12.87 -19.00
C GLY A 205 8.36 13.46 -17.96
N ARG A 206 8.17 12.79 -16.80
CA ARG A 206 7.33 13.33 -15.72
C ARG A 206 8.00 14.46 -14.94
N TRP A 207 9.32 14.47 -14.93
CA TRP A 207 10.07 15.56 -14.29
C TRP A 207 9.89 16.88 -15.02
N GLU A 208 9.95 16.84 -16.36
CA GLU A 208 9.65 18.00 -17.22
C GLU A 208 8.24 18.51 -16.99
N GLY A 209 7.24 17.61 -16.96
CA GLY A 209 5.86 18.00 -16.68
C GLY A 209 5.67 18.66 -15.31
N LEU A 210 6.41 18.19 -14.28
CA LEU A 210 6.43 18.87 -12.97
C LEU A 210 7.10 20.23 -13.05
N ALA A 211 8.24 20.35 -13.76
CA ALA A 211 8.94 21.62 -13.94
C ALA A 211 8.05 22.66 -14.65
N ASP A 212 7.37 22.27 -15.72
CA ASP A 212 6.42 23.12 -16.44
C ASP A 212 5.28 23.61 -15.51
N SER A 213 4.77 22.74 -14.65
CA SER A 213 3.77 23.12 -13.62
C SER A 213 4.31 24.16 -12.64
N PHE A 214 5.56 24.03 -12.22
CA PHE A 214 6.22 24.98 -11.31
C PHE A 214 6.47 26.33 -11.99
N GLU A 215 6.88 26.34 -13.26
CA GLU A 215 7.03 27.57 -14.06
C GLU A 215 5.70 28.26 -14.27
N ALA A 216 4.61 27.50 -14.45
CA ALA A 216 3.23 28.02 -14.52
C ALA A 216 2.69 28.51 -13.17
N GLY A 217 3.46 28.41 -12.08
CA GLY A 217 3.12 28.92 -10.76
C GLY A 217 2.51 27.88 -9.79
N THR A 218 2.31 26.64 -10.20
CA THR A 218 1.82 25.55 -9.34
C THR A 218 2.99 24.95 -8.55
N ARG A 219 3.31 25.54 -7.39
CA ARG A 219 4.44 25.09 -6.56
C ARG A 219 3.99 24.09 -5.49
N GLN A 220 3.49 22.96 -5.94
CA GLN A 220 3.01 21.92 -5.03
C GLN A 220 3.16 20.52 -5.64
N ILE A 221 3.10 19.50 -4.77
CA ILE A 221 3.00 18.08 -5.14
C ILE A 221 1.82 17.49 -4.39
N THR A 222 0.91 16.86 -5.10
CA THR A 222 -0.19 16.11 -4.49
C THR A 222 0.26 14.68 -4.17
N LEU A 223 0.18 14.30 -2.90
CA LEU A 223 0.30 12.92 -2.41
C LEU A 223 -1.10 12.45 -2.06
N SER A 224 -1.62 11.44 -2.75
CA SER A 224 -2.98 10.95 -2.54
C SER A 224 -3.03 9.43 -2.56
N LEU A 225 -3.55 8.85 -1.49
CA LEU A 225 -3.65 7.41 -1.29
C LEU A 225 -5.10 7.00 -1.05
N ILE A 226 -5.47 5.83 -1.58
CA ILE A 226 -6.68 5.12 -1.19
C ILE A 226 -6.30 4.07 -0.16
N VAL A 227 -7.09 3.99 0.91
CA VAL A 227 -7.04 2.91 1.89
C VAL A 227 -8.36 2.17 1.87
N ALA A 228 -8.33 0.86 1.73
CA ALA A 228 -9.51 0.03 1.80
C ALA A 228 -9.31 -1.13 2.77
N LYS A 229 -10.39 -1.51 3.45
CA LYS A 229 -10.49 -2.75 4.22
C LYS A 229 -11.73 -3.50 3.79
N ALA A 230 -11.56 -4.81 3.56
CA ALA A 230 -12.64 -5.66 3.10
C ALA A 230 -12.59 -7.03 3.77
N ARG A 231 -13.75 -7.65 3.92
CA ARG A 231 -13.94 -8.97 4.50
C ARG A 231 -14.28 -9.98 3.40
N LYS A 232 -13.60 -11.11 3.39
CA LYS A 232 -13.90 -12.21 2.48
C LYS A 232 -15.26 -12.81 2.81
N LEU A 233 -16.14 -12.88 1.82
CA LEU A 233 -17.44 -13.56 1.95
C LEU A 233 -17.27 -15.09 1.97
N ALA A 234 -18.12 -15.79 2.73
CA ALA A 234 -18.08 -17.25 2.83
C ALA A 234 -18.40 -17.95 1.50
N HIS A 235 -19.26 -17.32 0.68
CA HIS A 235 -19.58 -17.75 -0.67
C HIS A 235 -19.09 -16.65 -1.62
N GLY A 236 -18.39 -17.05 -2.69
CA GLY A 236 -18.03 -16.12 -3.77
C GLY A 236 -19.28 -15.45 -4.36
N PRO A 237 -19.14 -14.41 -5.23
CA PRO A 237 -20.28 -13.84 -5.90
C PRO A 237 -21.05 -14.98 -6.56
N VAL A 238 -22.36 -15.01 -6.32
CA VAL A 238 -23.25 -15.93 -7.02
C VAL A 238 -23.19 -15.51 -8.48
N SER A 239 -22.51 -16.32 -9.29
CA SER A 239 -22.57 -16.16 -10.75
C SER A 239 -23.98 -16.59 -11.14
N ASP A 240 -24.82 -15.60 -11.47
CA ASP A 240 -26.05 -15.81 -12.20
C ASP A 240 -25.76 -16.27 -13.63
#